data_63934c55fe8829f902ce2c5b9a98b484
#
_entry.id   63934c55fe8829f902ce2c5b9a98b484
#
_cell.length_a   1.000
_cell.length_b   1.000
_cell.length_c   1.000
_cell.angle_alpha   90.00
_cell.angle_beta   90.00
_cell.angle_gamma   90.00
#
_symmetry.space_group_name_H-M   'P 1'
#
loop_
_entity.id
_entity.type
_entity.pdbx_description
1 polymer ?
#
loop_
_entity_poly.entity_id
_entity_poly.type
_entity_poly.pdbx_seq_one_letter_code
_entity_poly.pdbx_strand_id
1 'polypeptide(L)'
;MMERLIPGIQGSADGVTPEGVAMTVKHFPGGGARENGFDPHYATGQWNVYATPGSLQKYHVPTFKAAVKYHASSIMPYYSKPAKEKSAAQEDYKGAEVELRPYGFAYNKIFIDEMLRNQMGFDGYINSDSGITRNMAWGVEMLDIPERVGFAITQSGVDLISGSFDDEAAREAYERSSNDYYDTHPVPGGFAREELVLTDESLNRAVSRTLKEMFQLGMFENPYASPRKAEEAVGDKARREEAGKVHRQSVVLLKNAGVLPLKEGAKVYAEAFGKTKESGEANTKALKELLGNVTLVDDAAEAEAALLFLSPASGNYFNATPGFLELDICEDKTVCNVDEEGKPTEDTHKETTLCGANRIPEIAGAVRNNGGKVLINVNFPLAWMVGNVEPCADVLTAGFDTFPEAVLDIFFGRFAPVGRLPITLPKDDSVLAVDKNGVCISPNDVPGFDKDAYMPDSMKDENGKAYAYRDSAGNYYEYGFGLG
;
A
#
# COMPACT_ATOMS: atom_id res chain seq x y z
N MET A 1 -12.40 9.39 -0.98
CA MET A 1 -12.05 8.49 -2.10
C MET A 1 -12.88 7.20 -2.07
N MET A 2 -12.79 6.35 -1.06
CA MET A 2 -13.51 5.05 -1.00
C MET A 2 -15.03 5.18 -1.14
N GLU A 3 -15.65 6.22 -0.62
CA GLU A 3 -17.10 6.50 -0.77
C GLU A 3 -17.56 6.75 -2.21
N ARG A 4 -16.65 6.99 -3.15
CA ARG A 4 -16.93 7.08 -4.58
C ARG A 4 -16.47 5.85 -5.34
N LEU A 5 -15.34 5.28 -4.91
CA LEU A 5 -14.73 4.12 -5.58
C LEU A 5 -15.61 2.87 -5.46
N ILE A 6 -16.08 2.56 -4.24
CA ILE A 6 -16.86 1.33 -3.99
C ILE A 6 -18.16 1.31 -4.80
N PRO A 7 -19.06 2.30 -4.67
CA PRO A 7 -20.28 2.28 -5.47
C PRO A 7 -20.04 2.40 -6.98
N GLY A 8 -18.96 3.07 -7.39
CA GLY A 8 -18.60 3.18 -8.81
C GLY A 8 -18.17 1.86 -9.44
N ILE A 9 -17.43 1.04 -8.71
CA ILE A 9 -16.98 -0.29 -9.18
C ILE A 9 -18.12 -1.31 -9.07
N GLN A 10 -18.87 -1.31 -7.96
CA GLN A 10 -19.98 -2.25 -7.74
C GLN A 10 -21.23 -1.95 -8.57
N GLY A 11 -21.30 -0.76 -9.18
CA GLY A 11 -22.44 -0.33 -10.00
C GLY A 11 -23.60 0.24 -9.20
N SER A 12 -23.54 0.20 -7.86
CA SER A 12 -24.61 0.69 -6.97
C SER A 12 -24.06 1.10 -5.60
N ALA A 13 -24.81 1.96 -4.90
CA ALA A 13 -24.55 2.30 -3.50
C ALA A 13 -25.05 1.21 -2.52
N ASP A 14 -25.92 0.31 -2.99
CA ASP A 14 -26.56 -0.73 -2.19
C ASP A 14 -25.92 -2.13 -2.38
N GLY A 15 -24.65 -2.15 -2.80
CA GLY A 15 -23.89 -3.38 -3.03
C GLY A 15 -23.62 -3.68 -4.52
N VAL A 16 -23.08 -4.85 -4.82
CA VAL A 16 -22.74 -5.25 -6.18
C VAL A 16 -23.97 -5.59 -7.00
N THR A 17 -23.93 -5.26 -8.31
CA THR A 17 -24.98 -5.55 -9.28
C THR A 17 -24.44 -6.43 -10.42
N PRO A 18 -25.32 -7.02 -11.27
CA PRO A 18 -24.88 -7.81 -12.42
C PRO A 18 -24.01 -7.04 -13.43
N GLU A 19 -24.11 -5.72 -13.46
CA GLU A 19 -23.31 -4.83 -14.33
C GLU A 19 -22.04 -4.31 -13.63
N GLY A 20 -21.91 -4.55 -12.31
CA GLY A 20 -20.80 -4.13 -11.50
C GLY A 20 -19.71 -5.18 -11.37
N VAL A 21 -18.71 -4.87 -10.56
CA VAL A 21 -17.60 -5.77 -10.21
C VAL A 21 -17.57 -5.93 -8.70
N ALA A 22 -17.53 -7.18 -8.23
CA ALA A 22 -17.35 -7.49 -6.81
C ALA A 22 -16.00 -6.95 -6.31
N MET A 23 -16.01 -6.37 -5.12
CA MET A 23 -14.82 -5.79 -4.51
C MET A 23 -14.42 -6.51 -3.22
N THR A 24 -13.12 -6.80 -3.10
CA THR A 24 -12.50 -7.11 -1.81
C THR A 24 -11.76 -5.88 -1.29
N VAL A 25 -12.21 -5.32 -0.17
CA VAL A 25 -11.54 -4.20 0.48
C VAL A 25 -10.51 -4.73 1.47
N LYS A 26 -9.25 -4.27 1.39
CA LYS A 26 -8.15 -4.90 2.13
C LYS A 26 -7.07 -3.91 2.57
N HIS A 27 -6.31 -4.26 3.61
CA HIS A 27 -6.46 -5.43 4.51
C HIS A 27 -6.91 -4.95 5.89
N PHE A 28 -8.02 -5.49 6.39
CA PHE A 28 -8.60 -5.08 7.69
C PHE A 28 -7.78 -5.61 8.88
N PRO A 29 -7.54 -4.83 9.93
CA PRO A 29 -8.01 -3.44 10.19
C PRO A 29 -7.05 -2.37 9.66
N GLY A 30 -6.00 -2.72 8.92
CA GLY A 30 -5.01 -1.83 8.33
C GLY A 30 -3.57 -2.31 8.57
N GLY A 31 -2.74 -2.23 7.53
CA GLY A 31 -1.34 -2.63 7.56
C GLY A 31 -0.37 -1.50 7.97
N GLY A 32 -0.86 -0.29 8.27
CA GLY A 32 -0.01 0.85 8.61
C GLY A 32 0.73 0.72 9.94
N ALA A 33 0.17 -0.07 10.88
CA ALA A 33 0.77 -0.32 12.18
C ALA A 33 1.83 -1.45 12.19
N ARG A 34 2.28 -1.92 11.01
CA ARG A 34 3.35 -2.93 10.94
C ARG A 34 4.60 -2.48 11.66
N GLU A 35 5.17 -3.37 12.46
CA GLU A 35 6.43 -3.10 13.13
C GLU A 35 7.52 -2.78 12.10
N ASN A 36 8.05 -1.57 12.15
CA ASN A 36 9.11 -1.06 11.27
C ASN A 36 8.84 -1.23 9.75
N GLY A 37 7.57 -1.41 9.35
CA GLY A 37 7.18 -1.58 7.95
C GLY A 37 7.53 -2.92 7.33
N PHE A 38 7.98 -3.92 8.10
CA PHE A 38 8.36 -5.24 7.59
C PHE A 38 7.23 -5.96 6.87
N ASP A 39 7.60 -6.77 5.90
CA ASP A 39 6.66 -7.55 5.10
C ASP A 39 6.02 -8.69 5.94
N PRO A 40 4.68 -8.74 6.04
CA PRO A 40 3.97 -9.72 6.87
C PRO A 40 3.99 -11.15 6.32
N HIS A 41 4.54 -11.38 5.12
CA HIS A 41 4.80 -12.72 4.61
C HIS A 41 5.97 -13.42 5.31
N TYR A 42 6.74 -12.68 6.13
CA TYR A 42 7.89 -13.17 6.87
C TYR A 42 7.72 -12.97 8.37
N ALA A 43 8.45 -13.76 9.16
CA ALA A 43 8.37 -13.74 10.62
C ALA A 43 8.63 -12.35 11.23
N THR A 44 9.55 -11.57 10.66
CA THR A 44 9.84 -10.19 11.08
C THR A 44 8.62 -9.26 10.94
N GLY A 45 7.76 -9.48 9.94
CA GLY A 45 6.57 -8.66 9.67
C GLY A 45 5.28 -9.15 10.32
N GLN A 46 5.34 -10.18 11.18
CA GLN A 46 4.16 -10.78 11.80
C GLN A 46 3.42 -9.88 12.80
N TRP A 47 3.97 -8.72 13.18
CA TRP A 47 3.43 -7.87 14.23
C TRP A 47 2.86 -6.54 13.72
N ASN A 48 1.66 -6.19 14.21
CA ASN A 48 1.14 -4.83 14.21
C ASN A 48 1.31 -4.23 15.61
N VAL A 49 1.98 -3.07 15.69
CA VAL A 49 2.25 -2.36 16.93
C VAL A 49 1.48 -1.04 16.92
N TYR A 50 0.50 -0.91 17.79
CA TYR A 50 -0.27 0.31 18.00
C TYR A 50 0.36 1.11 19.14
N ALA A 51 1.50 1.73 18.86
CA ALA A 51 2.30 2.46 19.87
C ALA A 51 1.58 3.68 20.43
N THR A 52 0.67 4.26 19.65
CA THR A 52 -0.07 5.47 20.01
C THR A 52 -1.44 5.12 20.61
N PRO A 53 -1.80 5.64 21.81
CA PRO A 53 -3.12 5.36 22.40
C PRO A 53 -4.27 5.71 21.47
N GLY A 54 -5.21 4.79 21.27
CA GLY A 54 -6.40 4.99 20.44
C GLY A 54 -6.15 5.10 18.94
N SER A 55 -4.94 4.86 18.43
CA SER A 55 -4.59 4.97 17.01
C SER A 55 -5.42 4.04 16.13
N LEU A 56 -5.76 2.84 16.61
CA LEU A 56 -6.59 1.87 15.91
C LEU A 56 -7.91 2.50 15.44
N GLN A 57 -8.64 3.16 16.33
CA GLN A 57 -9.90 3.81 16.01
C GLN A 57 -9.74 5.18 15.34
N LYS A 58 -8.64 5.86 15.58
CA LYS A 58 -8.40 7.18 14.97
C LYS A 58 -8.00 7.09 13.50
N TYR A 59 -7.14 6.13 13.13
CA TYR A 59 -6.50 6.11 11.81
C TYR A 59 -6.79 4.86 10.95
N HIS A 60 -7.00 3.69 11.56
CA HIS A 60 -7.05 2.43 10.82
C HIS A 60 -8.48 2.00 10.51
N VAL A 61 -9.29 1.69 11.51
CA VAL A 61 -10.67 1.21 11.34
C VAL A 61 -11.55 2.15 10.52
N PRO A 62 -11.47 3.50 10.65
CA PRO A 62 -12.34 4.40 9.89
C PRO A 62 -12.22 4.30 8.37
N THR A 63 -11.10 3.81 7.84
CA THR A 63 -10.91 3.61 6.40
C THR A 63 -11.88 2.57 5.82
N PHE A 64 -12.36 1.64 6.65
CA PHE A 64 -13.31 0.58 6.28
C PHE A 64 -14.78 0.98 6.42
N LYS A 65 -15.09 2.15 6.99
CA LYS A 65 -16.48 2.64 7.11
C LYS A 65 -17.19 2.73 5.75
N ALA A 66 -16.46 3.12 4.71
CA ALA A 66 -17.04 3.18 3.37
C ALA A 66 -17.37 1.77 2.83
N ALA A 67 -16.56 0.74 3.14
CA ALA A 67 -16.83 -0.63 2.74
C ALA A 67 -18.13 -1.15 3.36
N VAL A 68 -18.34 -0.86 4.64
CA VAL A 68 -19.58 -1.21 5.34
C VAL A 68 -20.78 -0.42 4.79
N LYS A 69 -20.63 0.90 4.68
CA LYS A 69 -21.70 1.81 4.24
C LYS A 69 -22.26 1.46 2.84
N TYR A 70 -21.40 1.02 1.94
CA TYR A 70 -21.75 0.71 0.55
C TYR A 70 -21.78 -0.79 0.27
N HIS A 71 -21.92 -1.61 1.29
CA HIS A 71 -22.09 -3.07 1.20
C HIS A 71 -21.04 -3.70 0.27
N ALA A 72 -19.75 -3.42 0.53
CA ALA A 72 -18.68 -4.06 -0.23
C ALA A 72 -18.82 -5.58 -0.18
N SER A 73 -18.64 -6.26 -1.30
CA SER A 73 -18.84 -7.71 -1.42
C SER A 73 -18.05 -8.48 -0.39
N SER A 74 -16.77 -8.12 -0.20
CA SER A 74 -15.91 -8.77 0.78
C SER A 74 -14.92 -7.83 1.43
N ILE A 75 -14.43 -8.24 2.60
CA ILE A 75 -13.28 -7.65 3.28
C ILE A 75 -12.26 -8.76 3.55
N MET A 76 -10.97 -8.44 3.32
CA MET A 76 -9.86 -9.34 3.58
C MET A 76 -9.12 -8.88 4.83
N PRO A 77 -8.96 -9.76 5.84
CA PRO A 77 -8.14 -9.48 7.01
C PRO A 77 -6.65 -9.44 6.66
N TYR A 78 -5.89 -8.68 7.45
CA TYR A 78 -4.45 -8.59 7.32
C TYR A 78 -3.74 -9.81 7.94
N TYR A 79 -2.54 -10.16 7.48
CA TYR A 79 -1.79 -11.30 8.01
C TYR A 79 -1.35 -11.12 9.46
N SER A 80 -0.77 -9.94 9.75
CA SER A 80 -0.10 -9.68 11.03
C SER A 80 -1.05 -9.90 12.21
N LYS A 81 -0.45 -10.07 13.38
CA LYS A 81 -1.14 -10.17 14.68
C LYS A 81 -0.83 -8.96 15.54
N PRO A 82 -1.76 -8.48 16.38
CA PRO A 82 -1.50 -7.35 17.26
C PRO A 82 -0.47 -7.71 18.34
N ALA A 83 0.50 -6.82 18.57
CA ALA A 83 1.54 -6.98 19.58
C ALA A 83 1.12 -6.31 20.89
N LYS A 84 0.47 -7.03 21.79
CA LYS A 84 -0.04 -6.50 23.06
C LYS A 84 1.05 -5.82 23.90
N GLU A 85 2.21 -6.45 24.03
CA GLU A 85 3.29 -5.99 24.89
C GLU A 85 3.98 -4.71 24.38
N LYS A 86 3.83 -4.42 23.08
CA LYS A 86 4.44 -3.26 22.41
C LYS A 86 3.43 -2.17 22.09
N SER A 87 2.12 -2.43 22.33
CA SER A 87 1.03 -1.51 22.00
C SER A 87 0.53 -0.78 23.23
N ALA A 88 0.13 0.48 23.04
CA ALA A 88 -0.64 1.23 24.02
C ALA A 88 -2.10 0.75 24.06
N ALA A 89 -2.88 1.23 25.04
CA ALA A 89 -4.31 0.94 25.11
C ALA A 89 -5.04 1.37 23.83
N GLN A 90 -5.84 0.46 23.29
CA GLN A 90 -6.64 0.68 22.08
C GLN A 90 -8.11 0.52 22.39
N GLU A 91 -8.96 1.16 21.59
CA GLU A 91 -10.41 1.09 21.71
C GLU A 91 -11.02 0.34 20.53
N ASP A 92 -12.14 -0.36 20.78
CA ASP A 92 -12.98 -0.95 19.75
C ASP A 92 -13.83 0.13 19.06
N TYR A 93 -14.66 -0.27 18.09
CA TYR A 93 -15.49 0.67 17.32
C TYR A 93 -16.50 1.46 18.16
N LYS A 94 -16.86 0.98 19.36
CA LYS A 94 -17.77 1.62 20.30
C LYS A 94 -17.07 2.38 21.44
N GLY A 95 -15.74 2.41 21.44
CA GLY A 95 -14.93 3.11 22.43
C GLY A 95 -14.66 2.33 23.72
N ALA A 96 -14.88 1.02 23.72
CA ALA A 96 -14.45 0.16 24.83
C ALA A 96 -13.00 -0.30 24.57
N GLU A 97 -12.24 -0.54 25.64
CA GLU A 97 -10.90 -1.09 25.54
C GLU A 97 -10.92 -2.45 24.83
N VAL A 98 -10.08 -2.60 23.80
CA VAL A 98 -9.99 -3.82 23.02
C VAL A 98 -8.86 -4.72 23.51
N GLU A 99 -9.15 -6.01 23.68
CA GLU A 99 -8.14 -7.01 23.99
C GLU A 99 -7.33 -7.35 22.72
N LEU A 100 -6.03 -7.06 22.74
CA LEU A 100 -5.10 -7.37 21.65
C LEU A 100 -4.60 -8.82 21.81
N ARG A 101 -5.37 -9.78 21.30
CA ARG A 101 -4.94 -11.21 21.28
C ARG A 101 -3.94 -11.43 20.17
N PRO A 102 -2.81 -12.13 20.41
CA PRO A 102 -1.72 -12.30 19.45
C PRO A 102 -2.02 -13.37 18.39
N TYR A 103 -3.17 -13.30 17.77
CA TYR A 103 -3.57 -14.10 16.60
C TYR A 103 -3.59 -13.22 15.36
N GLY A 104 -3.17 -13.76 14.22
CA GLY A 104 -3.32 -13.11 12.91
C GLY A 104 -4.75 -12.62 12.74
N PHE A 105 -4.95 -11.47 12.07
CA PHE A 105 -6.29 -10.87 12.07
C PHE A 105 -7.36 -11.77 11.46
N ALA A 106 -7.03 -12.70 10.55
CA ALA A 106 -7.97 -13.71 10.06
C ALA A 106 -8.42 -14.73 11.14
N TYR A 107 -7.65 -14.86 12.23
CA TYR A 107 -7.94 -15.73 13.37
C TYR A 107 -8.48 -14.98 14.58
N ASN A 108 -8.72 -13.68 14.45
CA ASN A 108 -9.03 -12.82 15.59
C ASN A 108 -10.52 -12.47 15.61
N LYS A 109 -11.29 -13.23 16.41
CA LYS A 109 -12.72 -13.04 16.61
C LYS A 109 -13.09 -11.60 17.00
N ILE A 110 -12.28 -10.98 17.87
CA ILE A 110 -12.55 -9.62 18.38
C ILE A 110 -12.59 -8.62 17.20
N PHE A 111 -11.67 -8.75 16.24
CA PHE A 111 -11.62 -7.86 15.09
C PHE A 111 -12.66 -8.21 14.03
N ILE A 112 -12.84 -9.50 13.71
CA ILE A 112 -13.72 -9.93 12.61
C ILE A 112 -15.18 -9.99 13.06
N ASP A 113 -15.49 -10.81 14.05
CA ASP A 113 -16.87 -11.04 14.43
C ASP A 113 -17.42 -9.88 15.29
N GLU A 114 -16.70 -9.51 16.37
CA GLU A 114 -17.20 -8.52 17.30
C GLU A 114 -17.12 -7.09 16.75
N MET A 115 -15.97 -6.65 16.23
CA MET A 115 -15.81 -5.29 15.75
C MET A 115 -16.40 -5.10 14.34
N LEU A 116 -15.89 -5.83 13.32
CA LEU A 116 -16.28 -5.59 11.93
C LEU A 116 -17.74 -5.97 11.67
N ARG A 117 -18.19 -7.16 12.13
CA ARG A 117 -19.57 -7.60 11.89
C ARG A 117 -20.56 -6.97 12.85
N ASN A 118 -20.38 -7.19 14.17
CA ASN A 118 -21.41 -6.85 15.15
C ASN A 118 -21.45 -5.34 15.48
N GLN A 119 -20.29 -4.68 15.55
CA GLN A 119 -20.26 -3.25 15.90
C GLN A 119 -20.37 -2.34 14.67
N MET A 120 -19.65 -2.65 13.58
CA MET A 120 -19.68 -1.84 12.35
C MET A 120 -20.82 -2.23 11.41
N GLY A 121 -21.32 -3.47 11.46
CA GLY A 121 -22.46 -3.93 10.66
C GLY A 121 -22.09 -4.46 9.27
N PHE A 122 -20.88 -4.99 9.07
CA PHE A 122 -20.47 -5.56 7.78
C PHE A 122 -21.27 -6.82 7.45
N ASP A 123 -21.94 -6.84 6.30
CA ASP A 123 -22.84 -7.91 5.84
C ASP A 123 -22.34 -8.71 4.63
N GLY A 124 -21.16 -8.37 4.08
CA GLY A 124 -20.47 -9.14 3.04
C GLY A 124 -19.76 -10.38 3.60
N TYR A 125 -18.97 -11.08 2.80
CA TYR A 125 -18.18 -12.21 3.27
C TYR A 125 -16.75 -11.80 3.64
N ILE A 126 -16.12 -12.57 4.53
CA ILE A 126 -14.72 -12.42 4.88
C ILE A 126 -13.90 -13.39 4.04
N ASN A 127 -13.08 -12.82 3.17
CA ASN A 127 -12.15 -13.52 2.31
C ASN A 127 -10.75 -13.47 2.95
N SER A 128 -10.21 -14.59 3.45
CA SER A 128 -8.86 -14.55 4.02
C SER A 128 -7.82 -14.15 2.98
N ASP A 129 -6.67 -13.68 3.40
CA ASP A 129 -5.51 -13.62 2.53
C ASP A 129 -4.93 -15.03 2.31
N SER A 130 -4.02 -15.16 1.32
CA SER A 130 -3.49 -16.46 0.87
C SER A 130 -2.55 -17.09 1.90
N GLY A 131 -2.64 -18.42 2.08
CA GLY A 131 -1.68 -19.17 2.88
C GLY A 131 -1.75 -18.99 4.39
N ILE A 132 -2.85 -18.44 4.94
CA ILE A 132 -3.04 -18.30 6.39
C ILE A 132 -2.99 -19.65 7.12
N THR A 133 -3.45 -20.73 6.50
CA THR A 133 -3.41 -22.08 7.05
C THR A 133 -2.04 -22.74 6.98
N ARG A 134 -1.08 -22.15 6.28
CA ARG A 134 0.25 -22.71 6.01
C ARG A 134 1.37 -21.77 6.50
N ASN A 135 1.90 -20.95 5.62
CA ASN A 135 3.12 -20.17 5.88
C ASN A 135 2.89 -18.93 6.77
N MET A 136 1.69 -18.36 6.74
CA MET A 136 1.35 -17.15 7.50
C MET A 136 0.33 -17.44 8.61
N ALA A 137 0.47 -18.58 9.27
CA ALA A 137 -0.39 -19.00 10.41
C ALA A 137 0.01 -18.31 11.72
N TRP A 138 0.20 -16.98 11.66
CA TRP A 138 0.74 -16.22 12.79
C TRP A 138 -0.13 -16.29 14.05
N GLY A 139 0.46 -16.82 15.11
CA GLY A 139 -0.18 -16.98 16.44
C GLY A 139 -0.97 -18.28 16.60
N VAL A 140 -1.11 -19.08 15.54
CA VAL A 140 -1.78 -20.41 15.57
C VAL A 140 -0.88 -21.51 15.01
N GLU A 141 0.44 -21.32 15.07
CA GLU A 141 1.43 -22.24 14.55
C GLU A 141 1.36 -23.64 15.21
N MET A 142 0.87 -23.72 16.46
CA MET A 142 0.70 -24.96 17.21
C MET A 142 -0.49 -25.82 16.74
N LEU A 143 -1.42 -25.24 15.98
CA LEU A 143 -2.56 -25.95 15.40
C LEU A 143 -2.13 -26.66 14.11
N ASP A 144 -2.72 -27.82 13.83
CA ASP A 144 -2.60 -28.46 12.51
C ASP A 144 -3.48 -27.76 11.45
N ILE A 145 -3.35 -28.14 10.18
CA ILE A 145 -4.08 -27.46 9.12
C ILE A 145 -5.61 -27.57 9.26
N PRO A 146 -6.21 -28.76 9.53
CA PRO A 146 -7.63 -28.88 9.83
C PRO A 146 -8.08 -27.97 10.98
N GLU A 147 -7.33 -27.92 12.08
CA GLU A 147 -7.63 -27.05 13.23
C GLU A 147 -7.57 -25.57 12.87
N ARG A 148 -6.58 -25.15 12.03
CA ARG A 148 -6.52 -23.76 11.52
C ARG A 148 -7.72 -23.41 10.66
N VAL A 149 -8.18 -24.33 9.81
CA VAL A 149 -9.39 -24.16 8.99
C VAL A 149 -10.62 -24.02 9.91
N GLY A 150 -10.77 -24.93 10.87
CA GLY A 150 -11.86 -24.88 11.84
C GLY A 150 -11.88 -23.57 12.62
N PHE A 151 -10.73 -23.17 13.17
CA PHE A 151 -10.60 -21.95 13.96
C PHE A 151 -10.89 -20.68 13.14
N ALA A 152 -10.40 -20.57 11.91
CA ALA A 152 -10.67 -19.42 11.03
C ALA A 152 -12.16 -19.28 10.73
N ILE A 153 -12.84 -20.37 10.38
CA ILE A 153 -14.25 -20.32 9.94
C ILE A 153 -15.19 -20.28 11.14
N THR A 154 -15.01 -21.16 12.12
CA THR A 154 -15.97 -21.31 13.23
C THR A 154 -15.78 -20.21 14.27
N GLN A 155 -14.56 -19.99 14.73
CA GLN A 155 -14.29 -19.07 15.84
C GLN A 155 -14.17 -17.61 15.34
N SER A 156 -13.44 -17.37 14.25
CA SER A 156 -13.15 -15.99 13.82
C SER A 156 -14.17 -15.43 12.85
N GLY A 157 -14.92 -16.28 12.15
CA GLY A 157 -15.96 -15.86 11.21
C GLY A 157 -15.46 -15.54 9.81
N VAL A 158 -14.31 -16.11 9.41
CA VAL A 158 -13.87 -16.16 8.00
C VAL A 158 -14.86 -17.02 7.22
N ASP A 159 -15.23 -16.60 6.02
CA ASP A 159 -16.20 -17.31 5.19
C ASP A 159 -15.53 -18.03 4.01
N LEU A 160 -14.39 -17.54 3.52
CA LEU A 160 -13.63 -18.12 2.41
C LEU A 160 -12.13 -18.09 2.73
N ILE A 161 -11.48 -19.25 2.72
CA ILE A 161 -10.02 -19.37 2.84
C ILE A 161 -9.42 -19.28 1.45
N SER A 162 -8.72 -18.18 1.16
CA SER A 162 -8.16 -17.88 -0.16
C SER A 162 -6.78 -18.50 -0.36
N GLY A 163 -6.46 -18.73 -1.64
CA GLY A 163 -5.12 -19.10 -2.08
C GLY A 163 -4.61 -20.44 -1.56
N SER A 164 -5.50 -21.27 -1.01
CA SER A 164 -5.21 -22.64 -0.62
C SER A 164 -6.28 -23.58 -1.16
N PHE A 165 -5.88 -24.82 -1.44
CA PHE A 165 -6.77 -25.91 -1.85
C PHE A 165 -6.87 -26.90 -0.68
N ASP A 166 -7.40 -26.41 0.44
CA ASP A 166 -7.46 -27.16 1.70
C ASP A 166 -8.82 -27.88 1.87
N ASP A 167 -9.41 -28.40 0.80
CA ASP A 167 -10.68 -29.12 0.82
C ASP A 167 -10.61 -30.39 1.66
N GLU A 168 -9.50 -31.13 1.62
CA GLU A 168 -9.26 -32.28 2.47
C GLU A 168 -9.20 -31.87 3.95
N ALA A 169 -8.47 -30.80 4.26
CA ALA A 169 -8.37 -30.27 5.62
C ALA A 169 -9.72 -29.75 6.15
N ALA A 170 -10.52 -29.12 5.27
CA ALA A 170 -11.87 -28.67 5.64
C ALA A 170 -12.79 -29.87 5.94
N ARG A 171 -12.72 -30.96 5.12
CA ARG A 171 -13.45 -32.19 5.37
C ARG A 171 -13.05 -32.83 6.70
N GLU A 172 -11.75 -32.92 6.95
CA GLU A 172 -11.23 -33.46 8.21
C GLU A 172 -11.66 -32.64 9.41
N ALA A 173 -11.61 -31.30 9.34
CA ALA A 173 -12.09 -30.41 10.39
C ALA A 173 -13.59 -30.64 10.69
N TYR A 174 -14.39 -30.90 9.66
CA TYR A 174 -15.80 -31.24 9.80
C TYR A 174 -15.99 -32.62 10.43
N GLU A 175 -15.27 -33.65 9.98
CA GLU A 175 -15.34 -35.01 10.53
C GLU A 175 -14.94 -35.04 12.02
N ARG A 176 -13.94 -34.26 12.43
CA ARG A 176 -13.52 -34.12 13.84
C ARG A 176 -14.61 -33.53 14.73
N SER A 177 -15.62 -32.87 14.18
CA SER A 177 -16.77 -32.34 14.96
C SER A 177 -17.67 -33.41 15.49
N SER A 178 -17.81 -34.51 14.76
CA SER A 178 -18.78 -35.60 15.01
C SER A 178 -18.17 -36.93 15.45
N ASN A 179 -16.83 -37.05 15.39
CA ASN A 179 -16.13 -38.28 15.78
C ASN A 179 -15.39 -38.13 17.15
N ASP A 180 -14.74 -39.19 17.58
CA ASP A 180 -13.99 -39.28 18.84
C ASP A 180 -12.52 -38.84 18.73
N TYR A 181 -12.19 -38.04 17.70
CA TYR A 181 -10.80 -37.60 17.42
C TYR A 181 -10.15 -37.03 18.68
N TYR A 182 -10.79 -36.06 19.32
CA TYR A 182 -10.26 -35.39 20.52
C TYR A 182 -10.37 -36.23 21.82
N ASP A 183 -11.00 -37.40 21.79
CA ASP A 183 -10.94 -38.33 22.90
C ASP A 183 -9.59 -39.05 22.98
N THR A 184 -8.89 -39.13 21.82
CA THR A 184 -7.58 -39.77 21.65
C THR A 184 -6.45 -38.79 21.33
N HIS A 185 -6.77 -37.60 20.86
CA HIS A 185 -5.84 -36.53 20.56
C HIS A 185 -6.13 -35.32 21.46
N PRO A 186 -5.19 -34.88 22.30
CA PRO A 186 -5.45 -33.76 23.20
C PRO A 186 -5.66 -32.47 22.38
N VAL A 187 -6.64 -31.69 22.81
CA VAL A 187 -6.84 -30.34 22.28
C VAL A 187 -5.61 -29.50 22.57
N PRO A 188 -5.02 -28.79 21.59
CA PRO A 188 -3.89 -27.89 21.83
C PRO A 188 -4.17 -26.88 22.96
N GLY A 189 -3.16 -26.63 23.80
CA GLY A 189 -3.33 -25.77 24.98
C GLY A 189 -3.79 -24.35 24.61
N GLY A 190 -4.79 -23.86 25.32
CA GLY A 190 -5.37 -22.52 25.12
C GLY A 190 -6.56 -22.49 24.18
N PHE A 191 -6.97 -23.61 23.57
CA PHE A 191 -8.12 -23.72 22.68
C PHE A 191 -9.18 -24.65 23.22
N ALA A 192 -10.44 -24.47 22.81
CA ALA A 192 -11.53 -25.39 23.03
C ALA A 192 -11.81 -26.20 21.77
N ARG A 193 -12.24 -27.47 21.92
CA ARG A 193 -12.57 -28.35 20.78
C ARG A 193 -13.52 -27.68 19.79
N GLU A 194 -14.55 -27.03 20.31
CA GLU A 194 -15.62 -26.40 19.54
C GLU A 194 -15.11 -25.24 18.67
N GLU A 195 -13.96 -24.66 18.99
CA GLU A 195 -13.33 -23.59 18.23
C GLU A 195 -12.55 -24.13 17.02
N LEU A 196 -12.11 -25.39 17.06
CA LEU A 196 -11.17 -25.98 16.10
C LEU A 196 -11.84 -26.86 15.04
N VAL A 197 -13.15 -27.03 15.09
CA VAL A 197 -13.90 -27.91 14.19
C VAL A 197 -14.89 -27.12 13.33
N LEU A 198 -15.23 -27.66 12.15
CA LEU A 198 -16.33 -27.14 11.33
C LEU A 198 -17.64 -27.82 11.71
N THR A 199 -18.70 -27.02 11.77
CA THR A 199 -20.07 -27.49 12.02
C THR A 199 -20.97 -27.11 10.85
N ASP A 200 -22.16 -27.75 10.75
CA ASP A 200 -23.17 -27.37 9.75
C ASP A 200 -23.54 -25.88 9.88
N GLU A 201 -23.60 -25.35 11.11
CA GLU A 201 -23.90 -23.95 11.35
C GLU A 201 -22.80 -23.02 10.77
N SER A 202 -21.52 -23.31 11.07
CA SER A 202 -20.40 -22.50 10.59
C SER A 202 -20.25 -22.58 9.06
N LEU A 203 -20.42 -23.76 8.47
CA LEU A 203 -20.38 -23.96 7.04
C LEU A 203 -21.55 -23.27 6.32
N ASN A 204 -22.78 -23.44 6.80
CA ASN A 204 -23.95 -22.81 6.20
C ASN A 204 -23.85 -21.28 6.27
N ARG A 205 -23.34 -20.73 7.38
CA ARG A 205 -23.07 -19.29 7.51
C ARG A 205 -22.07 -18.80 6.46
N ALA A 206 -20.94 -19.46 6.31
CA ALA A 206 -19.87 -19.12 5.40
C ALA A 206 -20.33 -19.23 3.93
N VAL A 207 -20.93 -20.36 3.57
CA VAL A 207 -21.44 -20.62 2.21
C VAL A 207 -22.56 -19.65 1.84
N SER A 208 -23.48 -19.35 2.74
CA SER A 208 -24.59 -18.41 2.46
C SER A 208 -24.07 -17.02 2.11
N ARG A 209 -23.01 -16.56 2.75
CA ARG A 209 -22.42 -15.24 2.50
C ARG A 209 -21.69 -15.17 1.15
N THR A 210 -20.95 -16.22 0.80
CA THR A 210 -20.27 -16.30 -0.51
C THR A 210 -21.26 -16.49 -1.66
N LEU A 211 -22.30 -17.31 -1.48
CA LEU A 211 -23.35 -17.47 -2.49
C LEU A 211 -24.16 -16.20 -2.71
N LYS A 212 -24.38 -15.38 -1.66
CA LYS A 212 -25.07 -14.10 -1.79
C LYS A 212 -24.46 -13.23 -2.90
N GLU A 213 -23.13 -13.13 -2.96
CA GLU A 213 -22.44 -12.38 -4.02
C GLU A 213 -22.70 -12.96 -5.41
N MET A 214 -22.66 -14.30 -5.54
CA MET A 214 -22.93 -14.97 -6.83
C MET A 214 -24.34 -14.70 -7.33
N PHE A 215 -25.34 -14.67 -6.42
CA PHE A 215 -26.72 -14.27 -6.76
C PHE A 215 -26.81 -12.80 -7.16
N GLN A 216 -26.14 -11.91 -6.42
CA GLN A 216 -26.14 -10.48 -6.74
C GLN A 216 -25.49 -10.17 -8.09
N LEU A 217 -24.48 -10.93 -8.48
CA LEU A 217 -23.82 -10.85 -9.79
C LEU A 217 -24.63 -11.49 -10.92
N GLY A 218 -25.76 -12.17 -10.64
CA GLY A 218 -26.55 -12.87 -11.64
C GLY A 218 -25.85 -14.07 -12.25
N MET A 219 -24.90 -14.69 -11.54
CA MET A 219 -24.11 -15.81 -12.07
C MET A 219 -24.90 -17.08 -12.29
N PHE A 220 -26.04 -17.23 -11.61
CA PHE A 220 -26.94 -18.38 -11.80
C PHE A 220 -27.84 -18.20 -13.03
N GLU A 221 -28.16 -16.95 -13.40
CA GLU A 221 -28.94 -16.60 -14.58
C GLU A 221 -28.07 -16.58 -15.84
N ASN A 222 -26.84 -16.08 -15.74
CA ASN A 222 -25.90 -15.99 -16.84
C ASN A 222 -24.43 -16.15 -16.37
N PRO A 223 -23.92 -17.40 -16.29
CA PRO A 223 -22.55 -17.66 -15.85
C PRO A 223 -21.47 -17.37 -16.92
N TYR A 224 -21.87 -17.00 -18.14
CA TYR A 224 -20.95 -16.90 -19.26
C TYR A 224 -20.48 -15.46 -19.51
N ALA A 225 -19.18 -15.29 -19.69
CA ALA A 225 -18.57 -14.08 -20.20
C ALA A 225 -18.44 -14.10 -21.72
N SER A 226 -18.50 -12.96 -22.37
CA SER A 226 -18.27 -12.79 -23.81
C SER A 226 -16.87 -12.21 -24.04
N PRO A 227 -15.90 -12.98 -24.61
CA PRO A 227 -14.57 -12.44 -24.94
C PRO A 227 -14.64 -11.18 -25.82
N ARG A 228 -15.52 -11.18 -26.84
CA ARG A 228 -15.71 -10.01 -27.72
C ARG A 228 -16.16 -8.77 -26.97
N LYS A 229 -17.12 -8.88 -26.04
CA LYS A 229 -17.55 -7.75 -25.23
C LYS A 229 -16.44 -7.26 -24.30
N ALA A 230 -15.61 -8.18 -23.79
CA ALA A 230 -14.46 -7.83 -22.95
C ALA A 230 -13.42 -7.05 -23.77
N GLU A 231 -13.08 -7.48 -24.98
CA GLU A 231 -12.18 -6.77 -25.88
C GLU A 231 -12.74 -5.37 -26.24
N GLU A 232 -14.02 -5.26 -26.58
CA GLU A 232 -14.66 -3.98 -26.86
C GLU A 232 -14.61 -3.04 -25.64
N ALA A 233 -14.85 -3.56 -24.43
CA ALA A 233 -14.82 -2.77 -23.20
C ALA A 233 -13.40 -2.28 -22.82
N VAL A 234 -12.39 -3.15 -22.97
CA VAL A 234 -10.98 -2.81 -22.71
C VAL A 234 -10.43 -1.84 -23.77
N GLY A 235 -10.85 -2.02 -25.03
CA GLY A 235 -10.43 -1.17 -26.17
C GLY A 235 -11.21 0.13 -26.32
N ASP A 236 -12.16 0.43 -25.44
CA ASP A 236 -13.01 1.63 -25.55
C ASP A 236 -12.21 2.92 -25.44
N LYS A 237 -12.20 3.70 -26.54
CA LYS A 237 -11.43 4.95 -26.64
C LYS A 237 -11.95 6.04 -25.69
N ALA A 238 -13.27 6.12 -25.46
CA ALA A 238 -13.84 7.14 -24.59
C ALA A 238 -13.45 6.87 -23.13
N ARG A 239 -13.46 5.61 -22.69
CA ARG A 239 -12.96 5.21 -21.36
C ARG A 239 -11.48 5.48 -21.17
N ARG A 240 -10.67 5.24 -22.22
CA ARG A 240 -9.24 5.55 -22.19
C ARG A 240 -8.99 7.07 -22.11
N GLU A 241 -9.77 7.87 -22.80
CA GLU A 241 -9.70 9.33 -22.72
C GLU A 241 -10.08 9.83 -21.32
N GLU A 242 -11.14 9.26 -20.72
CA GLU A 242 -11.53 9.60 -19.35
C GLU A 242 -10.48 9.21 -18.33
N ALA A 243 -9.88 8.01 -18.44
CA ALA A 243 -8.73 7.62 -17.65
C ALA A 243 -7.57 8.61 -17.80
N GLY A 244 -7.26 9.06 -19.02
CA GLY A 244 -6.25 10.09 -19.29
C GLY A 244 -6.54 11.42 -18.57
N LYS A 245 -7.81 11.83 -18.45
CA LYS A 245 -8.17 13.02 -17.63
C LYS A 245 -7.87 12.81 -16.15
N VAL A 246 -8.21 11.63 -15.61
CA VAL A 246 -7.91 11.28 -14.22
C VAL A 246 -6.41 11.28 -13.98
N HIS A 247 -5.62 10.69 -14.88
CA HIS A 247 -4.16 10.72 -14.80
C HIS A 247 -3.61 12.16 -14.78
N ARG A 248 -4.08 13.05 -15.65
CA ARG A 248 -3.68 14.48 -15.64
C ARG A 248 -4.03 15.18 -14.32
N GLN A 249 -5.19 14.89 -13.77
CA GLN A 249 -5.65 15.44 -12.49
C GLN A 249 -4.85 14.90 -11.30
N SER A 250 -4.24 13.71 -11.41
CA SER A 250 -3.47 13.08 -10.32
C SER A 250 -2.01 13.55 -10.26
N VAL A 251 -1.47 14.17 -11.31
CA VAL A 251 -0.11 14.73 -11.27
C VAL A 251 -0.06 15.89 -10.29
N VAL A 252 0.86 15.81 -9.32
CA VAL A 252 1.06 16.87 -8.32
C VAL A 252 2.29 17.70 -8.72
N LEU A 253 2.12 18.99 -8.91
CA LEU A 253 3.23 19.92 -9.08
C LEU A 253 3.77 20.31 -7.70
N LEU A 254 4.98 19.87 -7.37
CA LEU A 254 5.64 20.12 -6.08
C LEU A 254 6.49 21.39 -6.11
N LYS A 255 7.19 21.63 -7.21
CA LYS A 255 8.08 22.78 -7.39
C LYS A 255 7.96 23.34 -8.80
N ASN A 256 7.98 24.67 -8.94
CA ASN A 256 8.10 25.37 -10.22
C ASN A 256 8.84 26.69 -10.01
N ALA A 257 10.06 26.77 -10.48
CA ALA A 257 10.90 27.98 -10.45
C ALA A 257 10.59 28.95 -11.61
N GLY A 258 9.33 29.06 -12.01
CA GLY A 258 8.91 29.93 -13.11
C GLY A 258 9.27 29.39 -14.51
N VAL A 259 9.41 28.07 -14.64
CA VAL A 259 9.86 27.41 -15.89
C VAL A 259 8.68 27.01 -16.77
N LEU A 260 7.59 26.55 -16.17
CA LEU A 260 6.43 26.08 -16.93
C LEU A 260 5.63 27.25 -17.54
N PRO A 261 5.07 27.06 -18.75
CA PRO A 261 5.18 25.87 -19.59
C PRO A 261 6.51 25.84 -20.40
N LEU A 262 6.98 24.62 -20.68
CA LEU A 262 8.09 24.37 -21.57
C LEU A 262 7.67 24.72 -23.01
N LYS A 263 8.55 25.38 -23.76
CA LYS A 263 8.26 25.79 -25.14
C LYS A 263 8.34 24.60 -26.11
N GLU A 264 7.41 24.55 -27.06
CA GLU A 264 7.50 23.62 -28.18
C GLU A 264 8.74 23.95 -29.04
N GLY A 265 9.36 22.93 -29.62
CA GLY A 265 10.59 23.07 -30.41
C GLY A 265 11.87 23.22 -29.57
N ALA A 266 11.78 23.29 -28.22
CA ALA A 266 12.96 23.38 -27.35
C ALA A 266 13.91 22.19 -27.58
N LYS A 267 15.22 22.43 -27.38
CA LYS A 267 16.20 21.33 -27.31
C LYS A 267 16.10 20.61 -25.98
N VAL A 268 15.74 19.34 -26.03
CA VAL A 268 15.42 18.54 -24.83
C VAL A 268 16.33 17.33 -24.71
N TYR A 269 16.99 17.20 -23.59
CA TYR A 269 17.56 15.94 -23.12
C TYR A 269 16.48 15.17 -22.36
N ALA A 270 16.21 13.92 -22.73
CA ALA A 270 15.19 13.09 -22.07
C ALA A 270 15.76 11.74 -21.64
N GLU A 271 15.66 11.45 -20.36
CA GLU A 271 16.09 10.18 -19.77
C GLU A 271 15.10 9.74 -18.70
N ALA A 272 14.86 8.42 -18.64
CA ALA A 272 14.12 7.80 -17.58
C ALA A 272 15.01 6.82 -16.81
N PHE A 273 14.81 6.78 -15.49
CA PHE A 273 15.57 5.94 -14.55
C PHE A 273 14.64 4.93 -13.90
N GLY A 274 15.11 3.72 -13.70
CA GLY A 274 14.39 2.65 -13.03
C GLY A 274 15.25 1.97 -11.97
N LYS A 275 14.68 0.97 -11.25
CA LYS A 275 15.47 0.18 -10.30
C LYS A 275 16.64 -0.54 -10.96
N THR A 276 16.51 -0.94 -12.22
CA THR A 276 17.57 -1.56 -13.02
C THR A 276 17.89 -0.72 -14.25
N LYS A 277 19.08 -0.91 -14.80
CA LYS A 277 19.52 -0.24 -16.02
C LYS A 277 18.59 -0.55 -17.20
N GLU A 278 18.19 -1.81 -17.34
CA GLU A 278 17.32 -2.27 -18.43
C GLU A 278 15.94 -1.59 -18.37
N SER A 279 15.37 -1.46 -17.16
CA SER A 279 14.09 -0.75 -16.99
C SER A 279 14.21 0.73 -17.30
N GLY A 280 15.32 1.37 -16.92
CA GLY A 280 15.62 2.77 -17.27
C GLY A 280 15.73 2.98 -18.77
N GLU A 281 16.49 2.14 -19.47
CA GLU A 281 16.67 2.19 -20.93
C GLU A 281 15.33 2.00 -21.69
N ALA A 282 14.52 1.01 -21.26
CA ALA A 282 13.21 0.77 -21.87
C ALA A 282 12.27 1.96 -21.67
N ASN A 283 12.21 2.52 -20.46
CA ASN A 283 11.40 3.69 -20.14
C ASN A 283 11.90 4.95 -20.87
N THR A 284 13.21 5.12 -21.03
CA THR A 284 13.79 6.23 -21.81
C THR A 284 13.36 6.16 -23.28
N LYS A 285 13.38 4.97 -23.86
CA LYS A 285 12.91 4.78 -25.25
C LYS A 285 11.44 5.16 -25.38
N ALA A 286 10.59 4.66 -24.49
CA ALA A 286 9.17 4.97 -24.50
C ALA A 286 8.90 6.47 -24.28
N LEU A 287 9.64 7.13 -23.38
CA LEU A 287 9.52 8.57 -23.15
C LEU A 287 9.90 9.37 -24.42
N LYS A 288 11.00 9.03 -25.09
CA LYS A 288 11.45 9.71 -26.30
C LYS A 288 10.42 9.61 -27.46
N GLU A 289 9.69 8.48 -27.55
CA GLU A 289 8.62 8.28 -28.54
C GLU A 289 7.42 9.24 -28.34
N LEU A 290 7.20 9.74 -27.12
CA LEU A 290 6.14 10.69 -26.79
C LEU A 290 6.52 12.17 -27.08
N LEU A 291 7.79 12.46 -27.36
CA LEU A 291 8.35 13.79 -27.45
C LEU A 291 8.46 14.29 -28.92
N GLY A 292 7.39 14.10 -29.70
CA GLY A 292 7.38 14.52 -31.13
C GLY A 292 7.35 16.02 -31.38
N ASN A 293 7.20 16.86 -30.36
CA ASN A 293 7.06 18.30 -30.42
C ASN A 293 8.31 19.09 -29.97
N VAL A 294 9.43 18.41 -29.73
CA VAL A 294 10.71 18.98 -29.28
C VAL A 294 11.85 18.49 -30.15
N THR A 295 13.01 19.15 -30.06
CA THR A 295 14.27 18.68 -30.65
C THR A 295 15.05 17.88 -29.60
N LEU A 296 15.07 16.54 -29.75
CA LEU A 296 15.85 15.69 -28.85
C LEU A 296 17.35 15.88 -29.09
N VAL A 297 18.11 16.00 -27.99
CA VAL A 297 19.57 16.01 -27.97
C VAL A 297 20.07 14.86 -27.09
N ASP A 298 21.25 14.32 -27.45
CA ASP A 298 21.87 13.21 -26.71
C ASP A 298 22.82 13.67 -25.61
N ASP A 299 23.34 14.89 -25.70
CA ASP A 299 24.19 15.51 -24.69
C ASP A 299 23.37 16.53 -23.89
N ALA A 300 23.34 16.29 -22.56
CA ALA A 300 22.66 17.19 -21.63
C ALA A 300 23.23 18.63 -21.65
N ALA A 301 24.51 18.79 -21.98
CA ALA A 301 25.14 20.12 -22.13
C ALA A 301 24.61 20.94 -23.30
N GLU A 302 23.93 20.34 -24.27
CA GLU A 302 23.31 21.02 -25.40
C GLU A 302 21.84 21.38 -25.20
N ALA A 303 21.26 20.88 -24.07
CA ALA A 303 19.83 20.98 -23.82
C ALA A 303 19.41 22.34 -23.23
N GLU A 304 18.29 22.86 -23.73
CA GLU A 304 17.55 23.96 -23.11
C GLU A 304 16.70 23.48 -21.92
N ALA A 305 16.33 22.19 -21.95
CA ALA A 305 15.66 21.54 -20.84
C ALA A 305 16.05 20.05 -20.75
N ALA A 306 16.20 19.52 -19.50
CA ALA A 306 16.23 18.10 -19.25
C ALA A 306 14.89 17.62 -18.67
N LEU A 307 14.35 16.54 -19.23
CA LEU A 307 13.19 15.83 -18.71
C LEU A 307 13.64 14.50 -18.11
N LEU A 308 13.63 14.40 -16.79
CA LEU A 308 14.06 13.22 -16.05
C LEU A 308 12.87 12.55 -15.38
N PHE A 309 12.61 11.30 -15.75
CA PHE A 309 11.51 10.50 -15.20
C PHE A 309 12.07 9.41 -14.28
N LEU A 310 11.78 9.50 -12.99
CA LEU A 310 12.34 8.63 -11.97
C LEU A 310 11.29 7.64 -11.48
N SER A 311 11.58 6.35 -11.61
CA SER A 311 10.74 5.25 -11.12
C SER A 311 11.52 4.38 -10.12
N PRO A 312 11.78 4.90 -8.91
CA PRO A 312 12.49 4.16 -7.89
C PRO A 312 11.64 3.00 -7.34
N ALA A 313 12.32 1.93 -6.88
CA ALA A 313 11.69 0.81 -6.20
C ALA A 313 12.61 0.28 -5.09
N SER A 314 12.04 -0.06 -3.94
CA SER A 314 12.73 -0.59 -2.78
C SER A 314 12.41 -2.07 -2.57
N GLY A 315 13.41 -2.83 -2.08
CA GLY A 315 13.28 -4.25 -1.81
C GLY A 315 13.07 -5.11 -3.05
N ASN A 316 12.80 -6.38 -2.82
CA ASN A 316 12.41 -7.34 -3.83
C ASN A 316 11.02 -7.87 -3.48
N TYR A 317 10.09 -7.77 -4.42
CA TYR A 317 8.72 -8.23 -4.21
C TYR A 317 8.69 -9.72 -3.86
N PHE A 318 8.01 -10.08 -2.76
CA PHE A 318 7.96 -11.43 -2.17
C PHE A 318 9.30 -12.05 -1.77
N ASN A 319 10.37 -11.27 -1.68
CA ASN A 319 11.64 -11.75 -1.13
C ASN A 319 11.97 -10.96 0.14
N ALA A 320 12.37 -11.67 1.20
CA ALA A 320 12.85 -11.02 2.41
C ALA A 320 14.06 -10.12 2.09
N THR A 321 14.01 -8.88 2.54
CA THR A 321 15.18 -8.01 2.49
C THR A 321 16.04 -8.23 3.74
N PRO A 322 17.36 -8.11 3.65
CA PRO A 322 18.23 -8.26 4.81
C PRO A 322 18.15 -7.09 5.79
N GLY A 323 17.47 -6.01 5.44
CA GLY A 323 17.32 -4.79 6.24
C GLY A 323 15.94 -4.14 6.11
N PHE A 324 15.86 -2.89 6.57
CA PHE A 324 14.66 -2.06 6.36
C PHE A 324 14.50 -1.72 4.88
N LEU A 325 13.26 -1.48 4.43
CA LEU A 325 13.02 -0.94 3.10
C LEU A 325 13.62 0.46 3.00
N GLU A 326 14.55 0.65 2.05
CA GLU A 326 15.15 1.96 1.79
C GLU A 326 14.15 2.88 1.10
N LEU A 327 13.96 4.08 1.62
CA LEU A 327 13.08 5.11 1.07
C LEU A 327 13.84 6.31 0.46
N ASP A 328 15.18 6.29 0.48
CA ASP A 328 15.96 7.28 -0.24
C ASP A 328 16.03 6.93 -1.73
N ILE A 329 16.03 7.94 -2.59
CA ILE A 329 16.28 7.78 -4.03
C ILE A 329 17.80 7.73 -4.21
N CYS A 330 18.38 6.53 -4.25
CA CYS A 330 19.82 6.32 -4.14
C CYS A 330 20.33 5.19 -5.02
N GLU A 331 21.65 5.21 -5.23
CA GLU A 331 22.43 4.15 -5.84
C GLU A 331 23.63 3.83 -4.91
N ASP A 332 23.85 2.53 -4.62
CA ASP A 332 24.92 2.03 -3.77
C ASP A 332 24.97 2.62 -2.34
N LYS A 333 23.83 3.00 -1.76
CA LYS A 333 23.74 3.44 -0.36
C LYS A 333 24.04 2.28 0.58
N THR A 334 24.93 2.49 1.57
CA THR A 334 25.19 1.50 2.61
C THR A 334 24.09 1.55 3.67
N VAL A 335 23.43 0.43 3.90
CA VAL A 335 22.36 0.27 4.88
C VAL A 335 22.63 -0.89 5.81
N CYS A 336 22.13 -0.85 7.05
CA CYS A 336 22.31 -1.93 8.01
C CYS A 336 21.37 -3.11 7.72
N ASN A 337 21.82 -4.32 8.04
CA ASN A 337 20.97 -5.50 8.10
C ASN A 337 20.16 -5.50 9.39
N VAL A 338 19.15 -6.36 9.46
CA VAL A 338 18.39 -6.65 10.69
C VAL A 338 18.52 -8.13 11.03
N ASP A 339 18.40 -8.44 12.32
CA ASP A 339 18.32 -9.83 12.81
C ASP A 339 16.91 -10.43 12.59
N GLU A 340 16.72 -11.67 13.04
CA GLU A 340 15.44 -12.38 12.94
C GLU A 340 14.31 -11.70 13.74
N GLU A 341 14.66 -10.85 14.72
CA GLU A 341 13.72 -10.06 15.51
C GLU A 341 13.45 -8.67 14.91
N GLY A 342 14.10 -8.33 13.78
CA GLY A 342 13.97 -7.03 13.11
C GLY A 342 14.77 -5.89 13.73
N LYS A 343 15.79 -6.20 14.54
CA LYS A 343 16.68 -5.20 15.15
C LYS A 343 17.90 -4.92 14.27
N PRO A 344 18.36 -3.65 14.19
CA PRO A 344 19.57 -3.31 13.45
C PRO A 344 20.80 -4.09 13.95
N THR A 345 21.63 -4.58 13.01
CA THR A 345 22.90 -5.26 13.28
C THR A 345 24.10 -4.41 12.82
N GLU A 346 25.32 -4.85 13.12
CA GLU A 346 26.54 -4.23 12.61
C GLU A 346 26.82 -4.59 11.14
N ASP A 347 26.20 -5.65 10.63
CA ASP A 347 26.33 -6.06 9.23
C ASP A 347 25.60 -5.08 8.31
N THR A 348 26.16 -4.89 7.12
CA THR A 348 25.62 -3.94 6.13
C THR A 348 25.56 -4.56 4.74
N HIS A 349 24.71 -3.98 3.90
CA HIS A 349 24.67 -4.27 2.46
C HIS A 349 24.55 -2.97 1.65
N LYS A 350 24.68 -3.09 0.32
CA LYS A 350 24.41 -1.98 -0.60
C LYS A 350 22.99 -2.07 -1.11
N GLU A 351 22.27 -0.93 -1.05
CA GLU A 351 20.91 -0.80 -1.62
C GLU A 351 20.93 0.23 -2.75
N THR A 352 20.24 -0.12 -3.83
CA THR A 352 19.97 0.77 -4.97
C THR A 352 18.48 0.79 -5.19
N THR A 353 17.85 1.93 -4.97
CA THR A 353 16.43 2.14 -5.27
C THR A 353 16.23 2.66 -6.70
N LEU A 354 17.24 3.35 -7.25
CA LEU A 354 17.23 3.90 -8.60
C LEU A 354 18.62 3.77 -9.23
N CYS A 355 18.75 2.94 -10.25
CA CYS A 355 19.99 2.80 -11.00
C CYS A 355 20.29 4.11 -11.77
N GLY A 356 21.51 4.63 -11.63
CA GLY A 356 21.94 5.91 -12.23
C GLY A 356 21.54 7.13 -11.39
N ALA A 357 21.07 6.98 -10.16
CA ALA A 357 20.70 8.09 -9.28
C ALA A 357 21.85 9.10 -9.10
N ASN A 358 23.10 8.61 -9.02
CA ASN A 358 24.30 9.43 -8.88
C ASN A 358 24.59 10.34 -10.08
N ARG A 359 24.00 10.07 -11.25
CA ARG A 359 24.13 10.89 -12.47
C ARG A 359 23.17 12.08 -12.49
N ILE A 360 22.12 12.07 -11.70
CA ILE A 360 21.10 13.15 -11.72
C ILE A 360 21.72 14.53 -11.42
N PRO A 361 22.57 14.71 -10.39
CA PRO A 361 23.25 15.97 -10.14
C PRO A 361 24.20 16.38 -11.28
N GLU A 362 24.87 15.43 -11.93
CA GLU A 362 25.77 15.68 -13.06
C GLU A 362 25.01 16.21 -14.28
N ILE A 363 23.89 15.55 -14.63
CA ILE A 363 22.99 15.98 -15.71
C ILE A 363 22.44 17.37 -15.40
N ALA A 364 21.96 17.60 -14.17
CA ALA A 364 21.45 18.90 -13.77
C ALA A 364 22.51 20.00 -13.87
N GLY A 365 23.75 19.70 -13.46
CA GLY A 365 24.89 20.61 -13.59
C GLY A 365 25.20 20.94 -15.06
N ALA A 366 25.26 19.93 -15.92
CA ALA A 366 25.54 20.10 -17.35
C ALA A 366 24.48 21.01 -18.05
N VAL A 367 23.21 20.75 -17.81
CA VAL A 367 22.09 21.53 -18.34
C VAL A 367 22.12 22.99 -17.85
N ARG A 368 22.32 23.19 -16.55
CA ARG A 368 22.33 24.52 -15.92
C ARG A 368 23.54 25.37 -16.38
N ASN A 369 24.70 24.75 -16.63
CA ASN A 369 25.88 25.44 -17.17
C ASN A 369 25.61 26.04 -18.54
N ASN A 370 24.67 25.49 -19.30
CA ASN A 370 24.21 26.03 -20.59
C ASN A 370 22.97 26.96 -20.45
N GLY A 371 22.58 27.32 -19.23
CA GLY A 371 21.39 28.14 -18.97
C GLY A 371 20.06 27.38 -19.05
N GLY A 372 20.10 26.07 -19.29
CA GLY A 372 18.91 25.21 -19.38
C GLY A 372 18.24 24.95 -18.04
N LYS A 373 17.10 24.23 -18.06
CA LYS A 373 16.24 23.93 -16.91
C LYS A 373 16.05 22.43 -16.74
N VAL A 374 15.87 21.99 -15.50
CA VAL A 374 15.71 20.56 -15.16
C VAL A 374 14.31 20.33 -14.64
N LEU A 375 13.56 19.49 -15.35
CA LEU A 375 12.20 19.07 -15.00
C LEU A 375 12.24 17.59 -14.59
N ILE A 376 11.88 17.31 -13.36
CA ILE A 376 11.92 15.95 -12.80
C ILE A 376 10.50 15.51 -12.45
N ASN A 377 10.14 14.31 -12.89
CA ASN A 377 8.97 13.59 -12.39
C ASN A 377 9.42 12.39 -11.56
N VAL A 378 8.90 12.25 -10.35
CA VAL A 378 9.13 11.07 -9.50
C VAL A 378 7.85 10.26 -9.40
N ASN A 379 7.92 8.95 -9.67
CA ASN A 379 6.82 8.03 -9.42
C ASN A 379 6.84 7.55 -7.96
N PHE A 380 5.70 7.65 -7.26
CA PHE A 380 5.55 7.38 -5.84
C PHE A 380 4.70 6.13 -5.53
N PRO A 381 5.17 4.90 -5.79
CA PRO A 381 4.56 3.72 -5.19
C PRO A 381 4.79 3.65 -3.66
N LEU A 382 5.81 4.35 -3.16
CA LEU A 382 6.15 4.53 -1.75
C LEU A 382 6.37 6.02 -1.45
N ALA A 383 6.44 6.39 -0.17
CA ALA A 383 6.72 7.76 0.28
C ALA A 383 8.24 8.04 0.22
N TRP A 384 8.78 8.23 -0.99
CA TRP A 384 10.21 8.49 -1.20
C TRP A 384 10.70 9.75 -0.50
N MET A 385 11.92 9.70 0.05
CA MET A 385 12.68 10.86 0.44
C MET A 385 13.25 11.55 -0.80
N VAL A 386 12.94 12.82 -0.99
CA VAL A 386 13.30 13.57 -2.21
C VAL A 386 14.50 14.49 -2.04
N GLY A 387 15.17 14.44 -0.88
CA GLY A 387 16.30 15.31 -0.54
C GLY A 387 17.46 15.26 -1.51
N ASN A 388 17.70 14.13 -2.17
CA ASN A 388 18.74 13.97 -3.20
C ASN A 388 18.31 14.46 -4.58
N VAL A 389 17.02 14.66 -4.82
CA VAL A 389 16.45 14.95 -6.15
C VAL A 389 15.93 16.39 -6.24
N GLU A 390 15.22 16.87 -5.21
CA GLU A 390 14.58 18.19 -5.21
C GLU A 390 15.58 19.36 -5.52
N PRO A 391 16.81 19.37 -4.96
CA PRO A 391 17.77 20.43 -5.29
C PRO A 391 18.22 20.43 -6.76
N CYS A 392 18.12 19.29 -7.43
CA CYS A 392 18.46 19.16 -8.86
C CYS A 392 17.34 19.67 -9.78
N ALA A 393 16.10 19.80 -9.28
CA ALA A 393 14.94 20.17 -10.06
C ALA A 393 14.68 21.68 -10.06
N ASP A 394 14.39 22.25 -11.21
CA ASP A 394 13.73 23.57 -11.37
C ASP A 394 12.20 23.39 -11.39
N VAL A 395 11.73 22.24 -11.89
CA VAL A 395 10.34 21.76 -11.79
C VAL A 395 10.37 20.35 -11.21
N LEU A 396 9.54 20.09 -10.20
CA LEU A 396 9.37 18.76 -9.62
C LEU A 396 7.89 18.38 -9.62
N THR A 397 7.59 17.21 -10.17
CA THR A 397 6.23 16.61 -10.10
C THR A 397 6.26 15.26 -9.42
N ALA A 398 5.15 14.92 -8.75
CA ALA A 398 4.88 13.58 -8.26
C ALA A 398 3.81 12.91 -9.12
N GLY A 399 4.12 11.72 -9.62
CA GLY A 399 3.20 10.79 -10.25
C GLY A 399 2.90 9.61 -9.33
N PHE A 400 1.74 9.00 -9.50
CA PHE A 400 1.27 7.82 -8.76
C PHE A 400 0.83 6.76 -9.77
N ASP A 401 1.81 6.10 -10.41
CA ASP A 401 1.65 5.25 -11.61
C ASP A 401 0.91 5.98 -12.75
N THR A 402 1.20 7.27 -12.83
CA THR A 402 0.58 8.20 -13.79
C THR A 402 1.20 8.02 -15.17
N PHE A 403 0.38 8.03 -16.22
CA PHE A 403 0.86 7.97 -17.59
C PHE A 403 1.86 9.10 -17.87
N PRO A 404 3.01 8.82 -18.50
CA PRO A 404 4.00 9.86 -18.86
C PRO A 404 3.40 11.01 -19.66
N GLU A 405 2.44 10.74 -20.55
CA GLU A 405 1.73 11.75 -21.35
C GLU A 405 1.02 12.78 -20.46
N ALA A 406 0.47 12.34 -19.33
CA ALA A 406 -0.21 13.25 -18.40
C ALA A 406 0.76 14.20 -17.72
N VAL A 407 1.98 13.75 -17.39
CA VAL A 407 3.07 14.59 -16.87
C VAL A 407 3.55 15.56 -17.93
N LEU A 408 3.74 15.09 -19.18
CA LEU A 408 4.13 15.93 -20.30
C LEU A 408 3.07 17.01 -20.60
N ASP A 409 1.78 16.72 -20.45
CA ASP A 409 0.71 17.71 -20.60
C ASP A 409 0.83 18.85 -19.58
N ILE A 410 1.30 18.57 -18.35
CA ILE A 410 1.62 19.60 -17.35
C ILE A 410 2.87 20.38 -17.78
N PHE A 411 3.95 19.70 -18.20
CA PHE A 411 5.20 20.36 -18.57
C PHE A 411 5.05 21.30 -19.76
N PHE A 412 4.24 20.92 -20.75
CA PHE A 412 3.96 21.76 -21.93
C PHE A 412 2.76 22.70 -21.75
N GLY A 413 2.16 22.78 -20.55
CA GLY A 413 1.05 23.68 -20.26
C GLY A 413 -0.27 23.34 -20.94
N ARG A 414 -0.42 22.10 -21.44
CA ARG A 414 -1.67 21.61 -22.06
C ARG A 414 -2.75 21.31 -21.03
N PHE A 415 -2.35 21.11 -19.78
CA PHE A 415 -3.25 20.90 -18.64
C PHE A 415 -2.71 21.63 -17.40
N ALA A 416 -3.57 22.36 -16.68
CA ALA A 416 -3.18 23.03 -15.45
C ALA A 416 -3.07 21.99 -14.30
N PRO A 417 -1.98 22.00 -13.51
CA PRO A 417 -1.83 21.07 -12.39
C PRO A 417 -2.87 21.38 -11.31
N VAL A 418 -3.62 20.35 -10.89
CA VAL A 418 -4.66 20.46 -9.83
C VAL A 418 -4.46 19.39 -8.74
N GLY A 419 -3.51 18.47 -8.96
CA GLY A 419 -3.21 17.38 -8.04
C GLY A 419 -2.75 17.88 -6.67
N ARG A 420 -3.03 17.08 -5.64
CA ARG A 420 -2.56 17.30 -4.27
C ARG A 420 -1.94 16.02 -3.74
N LEU A 421 -0.86 16.15 -2.95
CA LEU A 421 -0.21 14.99 -2.35
C LEU A 421 -1.19 14.17 -1.50
N PRO A 422 -1.34 12.87 -1.77
CA PRO A 422 -2.15 11.98 -0.96
C PRO A 422 -1.42 11.49 0.31
N ILE A 423 -0.15 11.85 0.46
CA ILE A 423 0.75 11.46 1.55
C ILE A 423 1.62 12.64 1.97
N THR A 424 2.20 12.57 3.17
CA THR A 424 3.29 13.46 3.58
C THR A 424 4.62 12.79 3.28
N LEU A 425 5.53 13.47 2.58
CA LEU A 425 6.85 12.93 2.27
C LEU A 425 7.79 13.10 3.47
N PRO A 426 8.51 12.04 3.89
CA PRO A 426 9.44 12.12 5.02
C PRO A 426 10.64 13.01 4.69
N LYS A 427 11.15 13.69 5.71
CA LYS A 427 12.27 14.62 5.59
C LYS A 427 13.56 13.93 5.17
N ASP A 428 13.99 12.96 5.96
CA ASP A 428 15.23 12.20 5.80
C ASP A 428 15.22 10.94 6.70
N ASP A 429 16.31 10.17 6.71
CA ASP A 429 16.45 8.97 7.53
C ASP A 429 16.21 9.22 9.03
N SER A 430 16.47 10.43 9.55
CA SER A 430 16.33 10.72 10.99
C SER A 430 14.89 10.59 11.49
N VAL A 431 13.90 10.85 10.62
CA VAL A 431 12.48 10.73 10.98
C VAL A 431 11.91 9.32 10.77
N LEU A 432 12.67 8.45 10.10
CA LEU A 432 12.36 7.04 9.87
C LEU A 432 13.20 6.10 10.74
N ALA A 433 14.21 6.64 11.44
CA ALA A 433 15.15 5.86 12.21
C ALA A 433 14.49 5.02 13.30
N VAL A 434 15.08 3.89 13.60
CA VAL A 434 14.77 3.06 14.75
C VAL A 434 15.92 3.13 15.76
N ASP A 435 15.60 3.02 17.03
CA ASP A 435 16.60 2.94 18.09
C ASP A 435 17.25 1.54 18.13
N LYS A 436 18.23 1.35 19.03
CA LYS A 436 18.89 0.05 19.24
C LYS A 436 17.98 -1.09 19.66
N ASN A 437 16.74 -0.79 20.07
CA ASN A 437 15.73 -1.77 20.46
C ASN A 437 14.75 -2.05 19.30
N GLY A 438 14.95 -1.43 18.13
CA GLY A 438 14.04 -1.54 16.99
C GLY A 438 12.78 -0.67 17.09
N VAL A 439 12.75 0.33 17.98
CA VAL A 439 11.61 1.23 18.16
C VAL A 439 11.75 2.44 17.25
N CYS A 440 10.77 2.69 16.39
CA CYS A 440 10.72 3.86 15.51
C CYS A 440 10.60 5.17 16.29
N ILE A 441 11.35 6.20 15.85
CA ILE A 441 11.23 7.56 16.38
C ILE A 441 9.86 8.15 16.04
N SER A 442 9.41 7.97 14.80
CA SER A 442 8.06 8.36 14.39
C SER A 442 7.13 7.14 14.40
N PRO A 443 6.01 7.16 15.15
CA PRO A 443 5.17 5.96 15.30
C PRO A 443 4.57 5.51 13.97
N ASN A 444 4.70 4.21 13.65
CA ASN A 444 4.20 3.65 12.39
C ASN A 444 2.67 3.59 12.31
N ASP A 445 2.01 3.51 13.45
CA ASP A 445 0.55 3.49 13.57
C ASP A 445 -0.12 4.86 13.38
N VAL A 446 0.67 5.91 13.12
CA VAL A 446 0.20 7.26 12.85
C VAL A 446 0.51 7.64 11.40
N PRO A 447 -0.44 8.17 10.62
CA PRO A 447 -0.18 8.61 9.25
C PRO A 447 0.71 9.86 9.21
N GLY A 448 1.46 10.02 8.10
CA GLY A 448 2.45 11.09 7.95
C GLY A 448 1.95 12.52 8.23
N PHE A 449 0.67 12.80 7.95
CA PHE A 449 0.09 14.13 8.17
C PHE A 449 -0.15 14.47 9.65
N ASP A 450 -0.06 13.50 10.56
CA ASP A 450 -0.30 13.72 12.00
C ASP A 450 0.92 13.33 12.86
N LYS A 451 2.03 12.87 12.24
CA LYS A 451 3.23 12.41 12.95
C LYS A 451 3.89 13.47 13.81
N ASP A 452 3.88 14.75 13.38
CA ASP A 452 4.49 15.86 14.13
C ASP A 452 3.97 15.98 15.58
N ALA A 453 2.69 15.58 15.80
CA ALA A 453 2.10 15.59 17.14
C ALA A 453 2.74 14.57 18.10
N TYR A 454 3.40 13.55 17.57
CA TYR A 454 3.95 12.43 18.33
C TYR A 454 5.48 12.35 18.26
N MET A 455 6.11 13.31 17.59
CA MET A 455 7.57 13.38 17.50
C MET A 455 8.16 14.26 18.60
N PRO A 456 9.43 13.99 19.00
CA PRO A 456 10.12 14.80 20.00
C PRO A 456 10.19 16.29 19.63
N ASP A 457 9.99 17.18 20.59
CA ASP A 457 10.08 18.63 20.33
C ASP A 457 11.48 19.07 19.85
N SER A 458 12.52 18.34 20.23
CA SER A 458 13.90 18.59 19.77
C SER A 458 14.11 18.36 18.28
N MET A 459 13.20 17.67 17.60
CA MET A 459 13.24 17.42 16.15
C MET A 459 12.39 18.41 15.35
N LYS A 460 11.56 19.20 16.04
CA LYS A 460 10.67 20.17 15.41
C LYS A 460 11.41 21.44 15.03
N ASP A 461 11.10 21.97 13.87
CA ASP A 461 11.59 23.27 13.42
C ASP A 461 10.78 24.44 14.04
N GLU A 462 11.07 25.65 13.58
CA GLU A 462 10.41 26.90 14.02
C GLU A 462 8.89 26.93 13.78
N ASN A 463 8.39 26.06 12.89
CA ASN A 463 6.96 25.92 12.56
C ASN A 463 6.31 24.72 13.27
N GLY A 464 7.03 24.02 14.15
CA GLY A 464 6.56 22.84 14.86
C GLY A 464 6.51 21.59 13.99
N LYS A 465 7.21 21.57 12.84
CA LYS A 465 7.27 20.47 11.89
C LYS A 465 8.56 19.66 12.07
N ALA A 466 8.42 18.34 12.11
CA ALA A 466 9.54 17.43 12.25
C ALA A 466 9.62 16.41 11.11
N TYR A 467 8.45 15.93 10.62
CA TYR A 467 8.38 14.78 9.72
C TYR A 467 8.46 15.14 8.24
N ALA A 468 7.77 16.21 7.84
CA ALA A 468 7.64 16.55 6.42
C ALA A 468 8.93 17.11 5.82
N TYR A 469 9.24 16.69 4.58
CA TYR A 469 10.29 17.31 3.78
C TYR A 469 9.96 18.79 3.52
N ARG A 470 10.95 19.68 3.70
CA ARG A 470 10.86 21.10 3.38
C ARG A 470 11.76 21.42 2.19
N ASP A 471 11.18 21.95 1.12
CA ASP A 471 11.92 22.29 -0.09
C ASP A 471 12.78 23.56 0.05
N SER A 472 13.59 23.85 -0.97
CA SER A 472 14.46 25.02 -1.02
C SER A 472 13.71 26.37 -1.06
N ALA A 473 12.41 26.35 -1.35
CA ALA A 473 11.53 27.54 -1.32
C ALA A 473 10.79 27.70 0.02
N GLY A 474 10.94 26.74 0.93
CA GLY A 474 10.33 26.74 2.26
C GLY A 474 8.97 26.06 2.33
N ASN A 475 8.51 25.38 1.29
CA ASN A 475 7.26 24.61 1.30
C ASN A 475 7.46 23.25 1.93
N TYR A 476 6.48 22.78 2.72
CA TYR A 476 6.44 21.42 3.24
C TYR A 476 5.66 20.50 2.31
N TYR A 477 6.22 19.37 1.95
CA TYR A 477 5.55 18.37 1.11
C TYR A 477 4.65 17.48 1.96
N GLU A 478 3.58 18.09 2.48
CA GLU A 478 2.59 17.46 3.33
C GLU A 478 1.38 16.95 2.53
N TYR A 479 0.60 16.08 3.17
CA TYR A 479 -0.72 15.70 2.68
C TYR A 479 -1.54 16.94 2.30
N GLY A 480 -2.06 16.94 1.07
CA GLY A 480 -2.83 18.05 0.51
C GLY A 480 -2.00 19.16 -0.15
N PHE A 481 -0.66 19.11 -0.09
CA PHE A 481 0.20 20.09 -0.77
C PHE A 481 0.20 19.87 -2.29
N GLY A 482 0.34 20.96 -3.05
CA GLY A 482 0.54 21.02 -4.49
C GLY A 482 0.40 22.44 -4.98
N LEU A 483 1.21 22.82 -5.97
CA LEU A 483 1.15 24.10 -6.67
C LEU A 483 0.12 24.00 -7.81
N GLY A 484 -0.80 24.96 -7.89
CA GLY A 484 -1.82 24.97 -8.93
C GLY A 484 -3.00 25.84 -8.62
#